data_fc86965948ac74637c2eca53db724b0a
#
_entry.id   fc86965948ac74637c2eca53db724b0a
#
_cell.length_a   1.000
_cell.length_b   1.000
_cell.length_c   1.000
_cell.angle_alpha   90.00
_cell.angle_beta   90.00
_cell.angle_gamma   90.00
#
_symmetry.space_group_name_H-M   'P 1'
#
loop_
_entity.id
_entity.type
_entity.pdbx_description
1 polymer ?
#
loop_
_entity_poly.entity_id
_entity_poly.type
_entity_poly.pdbx_seq_one_letter_code
_entity_poly.pdbx_strand_id
1 'polypeptide(L)'
;MDFTGIIAEYDPFHNGHAAQLAAVRAAGAQCIAVCMSSGAVQRGGVPILPESVRVRAALDAGADLVVALPAPYACATAEQFAAAGVHLLAALGCDTLAFGAETPDAAALLDTARLLDGEELNARIRQNLATGMTYAAARAAAADALHPGTGGLLRTPNNILGIEYCKAILHRHAALTPLALPRLGAAHGGGAGAHAGTPMASASFLRGLPQPDWEPFVPARAAELYGRAAADGLLLDGARLETAVLALLRLQDPANFAQEIGRASCRERV
;
A
#
# COMPACT_ATOMS: atom_id res chain seq x y z
N MET A 1 -8.82 -18.24 -11.25
CA MET A 1 -8.93 -17.10 -10.31
C MET A 1 -10.24 -17.21 -9.52
N ASP A 2 -10.35 -18.20 -8.67
CA ASP A 2 -11.59 -18.39 -7.93
C ASP A 2 -11.66 -17.44 -6.73
N PHE A 3 -10.53 -17.25 -6.04
CA PHE A 3 -10.46 -16.41 -4.87
C PHE A 3 -9.26 -15.46 -4.93
N THR A 4 -9.50 -14.19 -5.28
CA THR A 4 -8.46 -13.19 -5.46
C THR A 4 -8.33 -12.30 -4.23
N GLY A 5 -7.10 -12.11 -3.76
CA GLY A 5 -6.75 -11.19 -2.68
C GLY A 5 -6.26 -9.85 -3.21
N ILE A 6 -6.54 -8.77 -2.48
CA ILE A 6 -5.98 -7.43 -2.67
C ILE A 6 -5.47 -6.94 -1.31
N ILE A 7 -4.31 -6.29 -1.26
CA ILE A 7 -3.82 -5.61 -0.06
C ILE A 7 -3.98 -4.11 -0.27
N ALA A 8 -4.63 -3.40 0.66
CA ALA A 8 -5.00 -2.00 0.48
C ALA A 8 -5.04 -1.21 1.79
N GLU A 9 -4.98 0.11 1.68
CA GLU A 9 -5.22 1.06 2.79
C GLU A 9 -6.62 1.66 2.72
N TYR A 10 -7.08 2.00 1.50
CA TYR A 10 -8.34 2.68 1.25
C TYR A 10 -8.54 3.95 2.10
N ASP A 11 -7.57 4.83 2.04
CA ASP A 11 -7.53 6.04 2.88
C ASP A 11 -7.54 7.36 2.06
N PRO A 12 -8.74 7.78 1.55
CA PRO A 12 -10.01 7.07 1.46
C PRO A 12 -10.10 6.11 0.26
N PHE A 13 -11.14 5.26 0.23
CA PHE A 13 -11.52 4.50 -0.96
C PHE A 13 -12.03 5.48 -2.04
N HIS A 14 -11.57 5.30 -3.29
CA HIS A 14 -11.86 6.23 -4.40
C HIS A 14 -12.08 5.48 -5.73
N ASN A 15 -12.44 6.23 -6.80
CA ASN A 15 -12.76 5.66 -8.11
C ASN A 15 -11.64 4.76 -8.68
N GLY A 16 -10.37 5.07 -8.42
CA GLY A 16 -9.26 4.20 -8.83
C GLY A 16 -9.29 2.83 -8.16
N HIS A 17 -9.69 2.75 -6.88
CA HIS A 17 -9.85 1.49 -6.17
C HIS A 17 -11.09 0.72 -6.67
N ALA A 18 -12.19 1.41 -6.94
CA ALA A 18 -13.37 0.80 -7.53
C ALA A 18 -13.07 0.21 -8.92
N ALA A 19 -12.33 0.95 -9.74
CA ALA A 19 -11.88 0.47 -11.05
C ALA A 19 -10.94 -0.75 -10.93
N GLN A 20 -10.08 -0.80 -9.91
CA GLN A 20 -9.25 -1.98 -9.63
C GLN A 20 -10.12 -3.21 -9.28
N LEU A 21 -11.11 -3.07 -8.40
CA LEU A 21 -12.04 -4.16 -8.07
C LEU A 21 -12.79 -4.64 -9.32
N ALA A 22 -13.29 -3.71 -10.14
CA ALA A 22 -13.95 -4.03 -11.39
C ALA A 22 -13.03 -4.76 -12.38
N ALA A 23 -11.76 -4.33 -12.52
CA ALA A 23 -10.78 -4.99 -13.37
C ALA A 23 -10.45 -6.40 -12.90
N VAL A 24 -10.31 -6.62 -11.57
CA VAL A 24 -10.10 -7.94 -10.97
C VAL A 24 -11.31 -8.85 -11.26
N ARG A 25 -12.52 -8.32 -11.13
CA ARG A 25 -13.76 -9.06 -11.43
C ARG A 25 -13.83 -9.41 -12.93
N ALA A 26 -13.50 -8.46 -13.81
CA ALA A 26 -13.47 -8.67 -15.26
C ALA A 26 -12.40 -9.69 -15.69
N ALA A 27 -11.30 -9.80 -14.94
CA ALA A 27 -10.26 -10.82 -15.16
C ALA A 27 -10.72 -12.23 -14.72
N GLY A 28 -11.92 -12.39 -14.16
CA GLY A 28 -12.54 -13.66 -13.84
C GLY A 28 -12.56 -14.04 -12.35
N ALA A 29 -12.24 -13.13 -11.44
CA ALA A 29 -12.33 -13.41 -10.01
C ALA A 29 -13.79 -13.67 -9.59
N GLN A 30 -14.06 -14.82 -8.98
CA GLN A 30 -15.37 -15.17 -8.46
C GLN A 30 -15.60 -14.59 -7.06
N CYS A 31 -14.55 -14.52 -6.25
CA CYS A 31 -14.55 -13.90 -4.94
C CYS A 31 -13.34 -12.98 -4.79
N ILE A 32 -13.52 -11.81 -4.16
CA ILE A 32 -12.46 -10.83 -3.90
C ILE A 32 -12.36 -10.57 -2.41
N ALA A 33 -11.24 -10.96 -1.81
CA ALA A 33 -10.88 -10.60 -0.44
C ALA A 33 -9.96 -9.38 -0.43
N VAL A 34 -10.24 -8.43 0.43
CA VAL A 34 -9.37 -7.27 0.67
C VAL A 34 -8.74 -7.38 2.06
N CYS A 35 -7.42 -7.48 2.11
CA CYS A 35 -6.63 -7.32 3.34
C CYS A 35 -6.37 -5.83 3.53
N MET A 36 -7.12 -5.18 4.41
CA MET A 36 -7.14 -3.73 4.57
C MET A 36 -6.46 -3.28 5.86
N SER A 37 -5.57 -2.29 5.75
CA SER A 37 -5.00 -1.60 6.92
C SER A 37 -6.08 -1.13 7.89
N SER A 38 -6.02 -1.53 9.17
CA SER A 38 -7.05 -1.23 10.15
C SER A 38 -6.89 0.18 10.75
N GLY A 39 -6.26 0.29 11.90
CA GLY A 39 -6.12 1.56 12.65
C GLY A 39 -4.91 2.41 12.30
N ALA A 40 -4.02 1.92 11.43
CA ALA A 40 -2.84 2.65 10.95
C ALA A 40 -2.61 2.38 9.46
N VAL A 41 -1.91 3.28 8.79
CA VAL A 41 -1.49 3.15 7.37
C VAL A 41 0.02 3.04 7.28
N GLN A 42 0.54 2.51 6.18
CA GLN A 42 1.95 2.19 5.99
C GLN A 42 2.90 3.37 6.26
N ARG A 43 2.44 4.58 6.01
CA ARG A 43 3.22 5.81 6.24
C ARG A 43 3.23 6.28 7.71
N GLY A 44 2.71 5.47 8.64
CA GLY A 44 2.70 5.75 10.08
C GLY A 44 1.58 6.68 10.54
N GLY A 45 0.61 6.98 9.66
CA GLY A 45 -0.56 7.80 9.99
C GLY A 45 -1.75 6.97 10.48
N VAL A 46 -2.76 7.67 10.98
CA VAL A 46 -4.10 7.13 11.23
C VAL A 46 -4.97 7.45 10.02
N PRO A 47 -5.79 6.51 9.53
CA PRO A 47 -6.69 6.76 8.40
C PRO A 47 -7.65 7.92 8.66
N ILE A 48 -7.96 8.71 7.61
CA ILE A 48 -8.84 9.88 7.73
C ILE A 48 -10.29 9.50 8.06
N LEU A 49 -10.70 8.27 7.73
CA LEU A 49 -12.03 7.72 7.97
C LEU A 49 -11.95 6.49 8.88
N PRO A 50 -12.96 6.25 9.72
CA PRO A 50 -13.08 5.02 10.51
C PRO A 50 -12.96 3.76 9.65
N GLU A 51 -12.43 2.70 10.23
CA GLU A 51 -12.30 1.40 9.56
C GLU A 51 -13.64 0.90 9.02
N SER A 52 -14.72 0.99 9.80
CA SER A 52 -16.06 0.55 9.42
C SER A 52 -16.58 1.25 8.15
N VAL A 53 -16.28 2.54 8.00
CA VAL A 53 -16.67 3.34 6.83
C VAL A 53 -15.88 2.88 5.58
N ARG A 54 -14.57 2.64 5.73
CA ARG A 54 -13.71 2.16 4.65
C ARG A 54 -14.05 0.74 4.23
N VAL A 55 -14.32 -0.14 5.18
CA VAL A 55 -14.82 -1.51 4.95
C VAL A 55 -16.11 -1.47 4.15
N ARG A 56 -17.09 -0.67 4.59
CA ARG A 56 -18.38 -0.56 3.91
C ARG A 56 -18.24 -0.04 2.48
N ALA A 57 -17.39 0.97 2.26
CA ALA A 57 -17.13 1.49 0.92
C ALA A 57 -16.54 0.44 -0.03
N ALA A 58 -15.62 -0.41 0.47
CA ALA A 58 -15.03 -1.49 -0.31
C ALA A 58 -16.07 -2.60 -0.65
N LEU A 59 -16.90 -2.99 0.32
CA LEU A 59 -17.96 -3.98 0.11
C LEU A 59 -19.02 -3.47 -0.87
N ASP A 60 -19.49 -2.23 -0.72
CA ASP A 60 -20.45 -1.60 -1.63
C ASP A 60 -19.88 -1.44 -3.05
N ALA A 61 -18.56 -1.41 -3.21
CA ALA A 61 -17.88 -1.34 -4.50
C ALA A 61 -17.54 -2.71 -5.12
N GLY A 62 -17.89 -3.83 -4.48
CA GLY A 62 -17.77 -5.16 -5.04
C GLY A 62 -16.69 -6.07 -4.45
N ALA A 63 -16.09 -5.70 -3.31
CA ALA A 63 -15.34 -6.66 -2.49
C ALA A 63 -16.34 -7.61 -1.79
N ASP A 64 -15.98 -8.89 -1.69
CA ASP A 64 -16.84 -9.90 -1.03
C ASP A 64 -16.46 -10.08 0.44
N LEU A 65 -15.19 -9.88 0.77
CA LEU A 65 -14.66 -10.02 2.12
C LEU A 65 -13.63 -8.92 2.39
N VAL A 66 -13.66 -8.33 3.58
CA VAL A 66 -12.60 -7.45 4.06
C VAL A 66 -12.05 -8.01 5.37
N VAL A 67 -10.74 -8.21 5.44
CA VAL A 67 -10.02 -8.62 6.65
C VAL A 67 -9.05 -7.54 7.07
N ALA A 68 -8.90 -7.35 8.38
CA ALA A 68 -8.03 -6.34 8.93
C ALA A 68 -6.55 -6.76 8.87
N LEU A 69 -5.70 -5.88 8.33
CA LEU A 69 -4.26 -5.94 8.56
C LEU A 69 -3.95 -5.20 9.87
N PRO A 70 -3.47 -5.88 10.92
CA PRO A 70 -3.26 -5.25 12.22
C PRO A 70 -2.23 -4.12 12.19
N ALA A 71 -2.38 -3.14 13.10
CA ALA A 71 -1.57 -1.94 13.18
C ALA A 71 -0.04 -2.17 13.15
N PRO A 72 0.57 -3.15 13.87
CA PRO A 72 2.02 -3.35 13.80
C PRO A 72 2.53 -3.61 12.38
N TYR A 73 1.75 -4.33 11.57
CA TYR A 73 2.09 -4.64 10.18
C TYR A 73 1.59 -3.57 9.21
N ALA A 74 0.46 -2.95 9.51
CA ALA A 74 -0.12 -1.91 8.67
C ALA A 74 0.76 -0.66 8.56
N CYS A 75 1.56 -0.32 9.59
CA CYS A 75 2.51 0.79 9.61
C CYS A 75 3.98 0.37 9.54
N ALA A 76 4.25 -0.86 9.11
CA ALA A 76 5.59 -1.39 8.97
C ALA A 76 6.25 -0.98 7.64
N THR A 77 7.51 -1.41 7.44
CA THR A 77 8.19 -1.28 6.14
C THR A 77 7.41 -1.97 5.02
N ALA A 78 7.63 -1.59 3.77
CA ALA A 78 6.98 -2.20 2.62
C ALA A 78 7.14 -3.74 2.61
N GLU A 79 8.30 -4.23 2.98
CA GLU A 79 8.60 -5.67 3.09
C GLU A 79 7.72 -6.36 4.15
N GLN A 80 7.65 -5.80 5.36
CA GLN A 80 6.85 -6.39 6.46
C GLN A 80 5.36 -6.27 6.20
N PHE A 81 4.92 -5.13 5.64
CA PHE A 81 3.55 -4.90 5.21
C PHE A 81 3.13 -5.95 4.17
N ALA A 82 3.94 -6.14 3.12
CA ALA A 82 3.73 -7.12 2.08
C ALA A 82 3.71 -8.54 2.64
N ALA A 83 4.68 -8.90 3.47
CA ALA A 83 4.78 -10.22 4.08
C ALA A 83 3.57 -10.59 4.94
N ALA A 84 3.04 -9.63 5.71
CA ALA A 84 1.85 -9.84 6.54
C ALA A 84 0.57 -9.97 5.69
N GLY A 85 0.38 -9.09 4.70
CA GLY A 85 -0.77 -9.14 3.81
C GLY A 85 -0.81 -10.41 2.97
N VAL A 86 0.32 -10.81 2.39
CA VAL A 86 0.46 -12.07 1.64
C VAL A 86 0.17 -13.28 2.54
N HIS A 87 0.67 -13.26 3.79
CA HIS A 87 0.39 -14.35 4.75
C HIS A 87 -1.10 -14.48 5.04
N LEU A 88 -1.79 -13.38 5.31
CA LEU A 88 -3.22 -13.41 5.61
C LEU A 88 -4.04 -13.90 4.41
N LEU A 89 -3.76 -13.41 3.20
CA LEU A 89 -4.47 -13.82 1.99
C LEU A 89 -4.19 -15.29 1.63
N ALA A 90 -2.96 -15.76 1.79
CA ALA A 90 -2.63 -17.17 1.61
C ALA A 90 -3.33 -18.07 2.64
N ALA A 91 -3.39 -17.65 3.91
CA ALA A 91 -4.09 -18.36 4.98
C ALA A 91 -5.62 -18.41 4.76
N LEU A 92 -6.18 -17.40 4.08
CA LEU A 92 -7.59 -17.40 3.65
C LEU A 92 -7.84 -18.34 2.47
N GLY A 93 -6.82 -18.86 1.82
CA GLY A 93 -6.95 -19.73 0.66
C GLY A 93 -7.12 -18.97 -0.67
N CYS A 94 -6.72 -17.69 -0.74
CA CYS A 94 -6.66 -16.99 -2.01
C CYS A 94 -5.69 -17.71 -2.97
N ASP A 95 -6.02 -17.75 -4.26
CA ASP A 95 -5.19 -18.31 -5.34
C ASP A 95 -4.43 -17.25 -6.13
N THR A 96 -4.87 -16.00 -6.05
CA THR A 96 -4.34 -14.88 -6.81
C THR A 96 -4.17 -13.67 -5.89
N LEU A 97 -3.07 -12.91 -6.08
CA LEU A 97 -2.86 -11.60 -5.45
C LEU A 97 -2.87 -10.53 -6.53
N ALA A 98 -3.91 -9.69 -6.56
CA ALA A 98 -4.04 -8.59 -7.49
C ALA A 98 -3.55 -7.27 -6.88
N PHE A 99 -2.76 -6.51 -7.63
CA PHE A 99 -2.28 -5.19 -7.21
C PHE A 99 -2.08 -4.27 -8.40
N GLY A 100 -2.17 -2.96 -8.16
CA GLY A 100 -1.86 -1.94 -9.17
C GLY A 100 -0.36 -1.72 -9.29
N ALA A 101 0.15 -1.56 -10.52
CA ALA A 101 1.55 -1.27 -10.79
C ALA A 101 1.69 -0.21 -11.90
N GLU A 102 2.77 0.57 -11.86
CA GLU A 102 3.11 1.49 -12.96
C GLU A 102 3.55 0.69 -14.21
N THR A 103 4.20 -0.45 -13.97
CA THR A 103 4.54 -1.44 -15.00
C THR A 103 3.74 -2.71 -14.71
N PRO A 104 2.60 -2.94 -15.38
CA PRO A 104 1.72 -4.07 -15.09
C PRO A 104 2.21 -5.37 -15.73
N ASP A 105 3.44 -5.75 -15.40
CA ASP A 105 4.11 -6.97 -15.83
C ASP A 105 4.50 -7.80 -14.60
N ALA A 106 3.64 -8.74 -14.24
CA ALA A 106 3.84 -9.60 -13.07
C ALA A 106 5.11 -10.46 -13.20
N ALA A 107 5.49 -10.87 -14.42
CA ALA A 107 6.69 -11.65 -14.64
C ALA A 107 7.95 -10.82 -14.36
N ALA A 108 8.04 -9.60 -14.91
CA ALA A 108 9.15 -8.70 -14.67
C ALA A 108 9.29 -8.33 -13.18
N LEU A 109 8.16 -8.11 -12.46
CA LEU A 109 8.17 -7.84 -11.02
C LEU A 109 8.63 -9.06 -10.22
N LEU A 110 8.21 -10.27 -10.61
CA LEU A 110 8.62 -11.52 -9.97
C LEU A 110 10.11 -11.82 -10.19
N ASP A 111 10.63 -11.58 -11.41
CA ASP A 111 12.04 -11.75 -11.71
C ASP A 111 12.91 -10.73 -10.97
N THR A 112 12.42 -9.48 -10.85
CA THR A 112 13.05 -8.46 -9.99
C THR A 112 13.06 -8.91 -8.52
N ALA A 113 11.98 -9.50 -8.02
CA ALA A 113 11.91 -10.02 -6.66
C ALA A 113 12.97 -11.11 -6.40
N ARG A 114 13.15 -12.05 -7.35
CA ARG A 114 14.21 -13.06 -7.28
C ARG A 114 15.61 -12.45 -7.28
N LEU A 115 15.83 -11.45 -8.13
CA LEU A 115 17.11 -10.75 -8.21
C LEU A 115 17.48 -10.08 -6.88
N LEU A 116 16.50 -9.50 -6.17
CA LEU A 116 16.71 -8.76 -4.93
C LEU A 116 17.21 -9.65 -3.77
N ASP A 117 17.00 -10.95 -3.82
CA ASP A 117 17.50 -11.90 -2.83
C ASP A 117 18.92 -12.41 -3.13
N GLY A 118 19.48 -12.01 -4.29
CA GLY A 118 20.80 -12.48 -4.73
C GLY A 118 21.97 -11.85 -3.95
N GLU A 119 22.96 -12.68 -3.60
CA GLU A 119 24.19 -12.21 -2.92
C GLU A 119 24.97 -11.22 -3.76
N GLU A 120 25.02 -11.42 -5.08
CA GLU A 120 25.73 -10.53 -6.01
C GLU A 120 25.13 -9.13 -6.01
N LEU A 121 23.79 -9.02 -6.01
CA LEU A 121 23.12 -7.73 -5.91
C LEU A 121 23.46 -7.03 -4.59
N ASN A 122 23.40 -7.76 -3.48
CA ASN A 122 23.73 -7.21 -2.16
C ASN A 122 25.18 -6.72 -2.06
N ALA A 123 26.12 -7.42 -2.70
CA ALA A 123 27.51 -6.99 -2.79
C ALA A 123 27.64 -5.68 -3.59
N ARG A 124 26.94 -5.54 -4.74
CA ARG A 124 26.94 -4.32 -5.55
C ARG A 124 26.28 -3.16 -4.84
N ILE A 125 25.19 -3.39 -4.12
CA ILE A 125 24.54 -2.37 -3.29
C ILE A 125 25.54 -1.80 -2.27
N ARG A 126 26.26 -2.67 -1.54
CA ARG A 126 27.29 -2.23 -0.59
C ARG A 126 28.41 -1.43 -1.25
N GLN A 127 28.85 -1.81 -2.44
CA GLN A 127 29.85 -1.07 -3.21
C GLN A 127 29.32 0.33 -3.59
N ASN A 128 28.09 0.41 -4.09
CA ASN A 128 27.48 1.68 -4.46
C ASN A 128 27.27 2.60 -3.24
N LEU A 129 26.85 2.04 -2.10
CA LEU A 129 26.74 2.79 -0.84
C LEU A 129 28.09 3.39 -0.39
N ALA A 130 29.20 2.66 -0.59
CA ALA A 130 30.53 3.14 -0.26
C ALA A 130 30.96 4.35 -1.11
N THR A 131 30.33 4.59 -2.27
CA THR A 131 30.54 5.80 -3.08
C THR A 131 29.69 7.01 -2.65
N GLY A 132 28.88 6.88 -1.59
CA GLY A 132 28.00 7.95 -1.08
C GLY A 132 26.61 7.98 -1.71
N MET A 133 26.22 6.96 -2.47
CA MET A 133 24.85 6.87 -2.99
C MET A 133 23.83 6.62 -1.86
N THR A 134 22.60 7.13 -2.01
CA THR A 134 21.48 6.72 -1.14
C THR A 134 21.15 5.27 -1.39
N TYR A 135 20.55 4.58 -0.39
CA TYR A 135 20.18 3.18 -0.52
C TYR A 135 19.27 2.90 -1.74
N ALA A 136 18.26 3.75 -1.98
CA ALA A 136 17.36 3.61 -3.12
C ALA A 136 18.10 3.73 -4.46
N ALA A 137 19.03 4.70 -4.59
CA ALA A 137 19.84 4.89 -5.79
C ALA A 137 20.83 3.72 -5.98
N ALA A 138 21.48 3.28 -4.90
CA ALA A 138 22.44 2.17 -4.91
C ALA A 138 21.77 0.86 -5.31
N ARG A 139 20.56 0.58 -4.78
CA ARG A 139 19.73 -0.60 -5.11
C ARG A 139 19.33 -0.59 -6.59
N ALA A 140 18.80 0.53 -7.09
CA ALA A 140 18.39 0.65 -8.48
C ALA A 140 19.58 0.51 -9.46
N ALA A 141 20.71 1.15 -9.17
CA ALA A 141 21.93 1.06 -10.00
C ALA A 141 22.52 -0.35 -9.98
N ALA A 142 22.54 -1.04 -8.84
CA ALA A 142 23.00 -2.41 -8.72
C ALA A 142 22.12 -3.37 -9.52
N ALA A 143 20.80 -3.19 -9.47
CA ALA A 143 19.85 -4.00 -10.22
C ALA A 143 20.00 -3.80 -11.73
N ASP A 144 20.13 -2.57 -12.21
CA ASP A 144 20.36 -2.26 -13.63
C ASP A 144 21.69 -2.84 -14.15
N ALA A 145 22.71 -2.88 -13.32
CA ALA A 145 24.01 -3.45 -13.70
C ALA A 145 23.97 -4.97 -13.88
N LEU A 146 23.05 -5.66 -13.20
CA LEU A 146 22.85 -7.11 -13.33
C LEU A 146 21.83 -7.46 -14.41
N HIS A 147 20.73 -6.72 -14.46
CA HIS A 147 19.65 -6.87 -15.42
C HIS A 147 19.19 -5.51 -15.92
N PRO A 148 19.60 -5.08 -17.13
CA PRO A 148 19.24 -3.79 -17.69
C PRO A 148 17.72 -3.54 -17.71
N GLY A 149 17.28 -2.37 -17.25
CA GLY A 149 15.88 -1.97 -17.15
C GLY A 149 15.22 -2.25 -15.80
N THR A 150 15.81 -3.11 -14.96
CA THR A 150 15.24 -3.48 -13.65
C THR A 150 15.27 -2.32 -12.66
N GLY A 151 16.29 -1.45 -12.72
CA GLY A 151 16.39 -0.29 -11.84
C GLY A 151 15.25 0.70 -12.03
N GLY A 152 14.63 0.75 -13.22
CA GLY A 152 13.43 1.53 -13.48
C GLY A 152 12.24 1.08 -12.64
N LEU A 153 12.06 -0.24 -12.47
CA LEU A 153 10.99 -0.82 -11.66
C LEU A 153 11.13 -0.45 -10.16
N LEU A 154 12.36 -0.26 -9.69
CA LEU A 154 12.68 0.08 -8.31
C LEU A 154 12.57 1.59 -7.98
N ARG A 155 12.07 2.41 -8.90
CA ARG A 155 11.92 3.86 -8.73
C ARG A 155 10.48 4.32 -8.55
N THR A 156 9.51 3.45 -8.80
CA THR A 156 8.09 3.79 -8.71
C THR A 156 7.42 3.07 -7.54
N PRO A 157 6.61 3.78 -6.75
CA PRO A 157 6.13 3.26 -5.46
C PRO A 157 5.29 1.98 -5.57
N ASN A 158 4.41 1.87 -6.58
CA ASN A 158 3.54 0.69 -6.69
C ASN A 158 4.30 -0.51 -7.26
N ASN A 159 5.28 -0.29 -8.17
CA ASN A 159 6.17 -1.38 -8.59
C ASN A 159 7.01 -1.89 -7.41
N ILE A 160 7.56 -0.98 -6.57
CA ILE A 160 8.31 -1.38 -5.36
C ILE A 160 7.43 -2.26 -4.48
N LEU A 161 6.19 -1.83 -4.20
CA LEU A 161 5.27 -2.61 -3.38
C LEU A 161 4.89 -3.95 -4.05
N GLY A 162 4.66 -3.95 -5.36
CA GLY A 162 4.42 -5.16 -6.15
C GLY A 162 5.58 -6.17 -6.08
N ILE A 163 6.82 -5.67 -6.13
CA ILE A 163 8.03 -6.48 -5.97
C ILE A 163 8.10 -7.07 -4.55
N GLU A 164 7.78 -6.29 -3.50
CA GLU A 164 7.75 -6.81 -2.14
C GLU A 164 6.64 -7.86 -1.94
N TYR A 165 5.49 -7.73 -2.62
CA TYR A 165 4.48 -8.81 -2.67
C TYR A 165 5.03 -10.07 -3.34
N CYS A 166 5.70 -9.95 -4.47
CA CYS A 166 6.34 -11.08 -5.16
C CYS A 166 7.40 -11.75 -4.29
N LYS A 167 8.26 -10.97 -3.58
CA LYS A 167 9.21 -11.50 -2.60
C LYS A 167 8.51 -12.30 -1.50
N ALA A 168 7.45 -11.73 -0.93
CA ALA A 168 6.69 -12.39 0.13
C ALA A 168 6.05 -13.71 -0.34
N ILE A 169 5.55 -13.76 -1.58
CA ILE A 169 5.03 -14.99 -2.20
C ILE A 169 6.16 -16.05 -2.32
N LEU A 170 7.32 -15.65 -2.82
CA LEU A 170 8.48 -16.55 -3.00
C LEU A 170 8.99 -17.07 -1.65
N HIS A 171 9.24 -16.19 -0.68
CA HIS A 171 9.80 -16.55 0.63
C HIS A 171 8.88 -17.45 1.46
N ARG A 172 7.56 -17.31 1.27
CA ARG A 172 6.57 -18.12 1.99
C ARG A 172 6.15 -19.36 1.23
N HIS A 173 6.63 -19.53 0.01
CA HIS A 173 6.14 -20.58 -0.91
C HIS A 173 4.61 -20.56 -1.01
N ALA A 174 4.03 -19.35 -1.00
CA ALA A 174 2.58 -19.20 -1.02
C ALA A 174 2.01 -19.58 -2.39
N ALA A 175 0.90 -20.31 -2.39
CA ALA A 175 0.20 -20.71 -3.60
C ALA A 175 -0.63 -19.54 -4.18
N LEU A 176 -0.01 -18.37 -4.31
CA LEU A 176 -0.61 -17.15 -4.84
C LEU A 176 0.04 -16.79 -6.18
N THR A 177 -0.77 -16.60 -7.21
CA THR A 177 -0.32 -16.07 -8.50
C THR A 177 -0.40 -14.55 -8.48
N PRO A 178 0.70 -13.81 -8.71
CA PRO A 178 0.65 -12.36 -8.78
C PRO A 178 -0.06 -11.89 -10.06
N LEU A 179 -1.00 -10.95 -9.91
CA LEU A 179 -1.71 -10.27 -10.99
C LEU A 179 -1.45 -8.76 -10.91
N ALA A 180 -0.53 -8.28 -11.73
CA ALA A 180 -0.24 -6.86 -11.85
C ALA A 180 -1.23 -6.20 -12.80
N LEU A 181 -2.00 -5.24 -12.32
CA LEU A 181 -2.95 -4.45 -13.10
C LEU A 181 -2.37 -3.07 -13.39
N PRO A 182 -2.67 -2.46 -14.56
CA PRO A 182 -2.29 -1.09 -14.79
C PRO A 182 -2.93 -0.18 -13.75
N ARG A 183 -2.12 0.70 -13.15
CA ARG A 183 -2.64 1.68 -12.21
C ARG A 183 -3.48 2.70 -12.97
N LEU A 184 -4.76 2.75 -12.63
CA LEU A 184 -5.70 3.73 -13.18
C LEU A 184 -5.75 4.97 -12.28
N GLY A 185 -5.52 6.15 -12.86
CA GLY A 185 -5.62 7.41 -12.13
C GLY A 185 -4.41 8.32 -12.28
N ALA A 186 -4.37 9.40 -11.48
CA ALA A 186 -3.28 10.36 -11.48
C ALA A 186 -1.95 9.71 -11.03
N ALA A 187 -0.84 10.18 -11.59
CA ALA A 187 0.49 9.78 -11.16
C ALA A 187 0.68 10.04 -9.65
N HIS A 188 1.60 9.32 -9.02
CA HIS A 188 1.88 9.50 -7.59
C HIS A 188 2.30 10.96 -7.31
N GLY A 189 1.58 11.65 -6.41
CA GLY A 189 1.76 13.09 -6.18
C GLY A 189 1.10 13.99 -7.23
N GLY A 190 0.44 13.44 -8.26
CA GLY A 190 -0.36 14.18 -9.23
C GLY A 190 -1.73 14.59 -8.67
N GLY A 191 -2.31 15.64 -9.26
CA GLY A 191 -3.64 16.14 -8.92
C GLY A 191 -4.77 15.21 -9.40
N ALA A 192 -5.91 15.79 -9.75
CA ALA A 192 -7.02 15.10 -10.37
C ALA A 192 -6.75 14.82 -11.85
N GLY A 193 -7.35 13.74 -12.37
CA GLY A 193 -7.32 13.34 -13.76
C GLY A 193 -8.63 12.67 -14.13
N ALA A 194 -8.67 11.99 -15.27
CA ALA A 194 -9.82 11.19 -15.69
C ALA A 194 -9.36 9.92 -16.39
N HIS A 195 -10.14 8.85 -16.24
CA HIS A 195 -9.99 7.61 -17.00
C HIS A 195 -11.35 7.19 -17.53
N ALA A 196 -11.44 7.01 -18.87
CA ALA A 196 -12.70 6.67 -19.55
C ALA A 196 -13.89 7.58 -19.15
N GLY A 197 -13.63 8.89 -18.99
CA GLY A 197 -14.66 9.86 -18.59
C GLY A 197 -14.95 9.92 -17.07
N THR A 198 -14.41 9.01 -16.27
CA THR A 198 -14.57 9.02 -14.80
C THR A 198 -13.46 9.86 -14.16
N PRO A 199 -13.79 10.84 -13.32
CA PRO A 199 -12.79 11.58 -12.56
C PRO A 199 -11.99 10.67 -11.64
N MET A 200 -10.66 10.85 -11.65
CA MET A 200 -9.71 10.08 -10.85
C MET A 200 -8.84 11.00 -10.00
N ALA A 201 -8.60 10.61 -8.78
CA ALA A 201 -7.67 11.29 -7.89
C ALA A 201 -6.90 10.25 -7.05
N SER A 202 -5.72 10.62 -6.58
CA SER A 202 -5.01 9.81 -5.60
C SER A 202 -5.57 10.02 -4.19
N ALA A 203 -5.45 9.03 -3.31
CA ALA A 203 -5.86 9.17 -1.92
C ALA A 203 -5.14 10.34 -1.22
N SER A 204 -3.86 10.58 -1.52
CA SER A 204 -3.12 11.73 -0.97
C SER A 204 -3.67 13.08 -1.44
N PHE A 205 -4.13 13.18 -2.68
CA PHE A 205 -4.79 14.39 -3.18
C PHE A 205 -6.11 14.62 -2.44
N LEU A 206 -6.94 13.58 -2.28
CA LEU A 206 -8.22 13.69 -1.58
C LEU A 206 -8.05 14.13 -0.12
N ARG A 207 -7.07 13.57 0.59
CA ARG A 207 -6.79 14.00 1.98
C ARG A 207 -6.39 15.46 2.11
N GLY A 208 -5.92 16.09 1.04
CA GLY A 208 -5.63 17.53 1.00
C GLY A 208 -6.85 18.42 0.71
N LEU A 209 -8.01 17.84 0.37
CA LEU A 209 -9.24 18.56 0.06
C LEU A 209 -10.24 18.47 1.22
N PRO A 210 -11.14 19.48 1.38
CA PRO A 210 -12.33 19.34 2.18
C PRO A 210 -13.17 18.14 1.72
N GLN A 211 -13.80 17.43 2.67
CA GLN A 211 -14.54 16.19 2.34
C GLN A 211 -15.64 16.37 1.28
N PRO A 212 -16.42 17.45 1.23
CA PRO A 212 -17.43 17.64 0.18
C PRO A 212 -16.83 17.61 -1.24
N ASP A 213 -15.59 18.03 -1.42
CA ASP A 213 -14.92 18.07 -2.72
C ASP A 213 -14.44 16.70 -3.20
N TRP A 214 -14.64 15.64 -2.40
CA TRP A 214 -14.29 14.27 -2.79
C TRP A 214 -15.33 13.64 -3.73
N GLU A 215 -16.57 14.14 -3.73
CA GLU A 215 -17.72 13.55 -4.42
C GLU A 215 -17.43 13.12 -5.87
N PRO A 216 -16.78 13.93 -6.72
CA PRO A 216 -16.50 13.53 -8.11
C PRO A 216 -15.52 12.35 -8.24
N PHE A 217 -14.67 12.12 -7.23
CA PHE A 217 -13.56 11.19 -7.27
C PHE A 217 -13.81 9.88 -6.54
N VAL A 218 -14.97 9.73 -5.93
CA VAL A 218 -15.37 8.52 -5.18
C VAL A 218 -16.68 7.95 -5.72
N PRO A 219 -16.93 6.64 -5.57
CA PRO A 219 -18.22 6.07 -5.94
C PRO A 219 -19.38 6.75 -5.15
N ALA A 220 -20.54 6.89 -5.78
CA ALA A 220 -21.68 7.58 -5.16
C ALA A 220 -22.03 7.05 -3.76
N ARG A 221 -22.02 5.72 -3.57
CA ARG A 221 -22.27 5.11 -2.24
C ARG A 221 -21.19 5.47 -1.23
N ALA A 222 -19.94 5.56 -1.66
CA ALA A 222 -18.83 6.02 -0.79
C ALA A 222 -19.01 7.50 -0.42
N ALA A 223 -19.43 8.36 -1.36
CA ALA A 223 -19.73 9.76 -1.08
C ALA A 223 -20.80 9.92 0.00
N GLU A 224 -21.90 9.13 -0.07
CA GLU A 224 -22.94 9.13 0.96
C GLU A 224 -22.40 8.73 2.35
N LEU A 225 -21.58 7.66 2.39
CA LEU A 225 -20.96 7.19 3.63
C LEU A 225 -20.02 8.23 4.24
N TYR A 226 -19.23 8.91 3.41
CA TYR A 226 -18.27 9.92 3.84
C TYR A 226 -18.98 11.19 4.31
N GLY A 227 -20.07 11.59 3.63
CA GLY A 227 -20.91 12.72 4.05
C GLY A 227 -21.53 12.49 5.43
N ARG A 228 -22.02 11.27 5.71
CA ARG A 228 -22.53 10.89 7.05
C ARG A 228 -21.41 10.90 8.08
N ALA A 229 -20.27 10.29 7.79
CA ALA A 229 -19.13 10.27 8.70
C ALA A 229 -18.65 11.71 9.03
N ALA A 230 -18.67 12.62 8.05
CA ALA A 230 -18.34 14.02 8.27
C ALA A 230 -19.37 14.72 9.17
N ALA A 231 -20.68 14.52 8.92
CA ALA A 231 -21.77 15.07 9.72
C ALA A 231 -21.72 14.57 11.18
N ASP A 232 -21.31 13.32 11.38
CA ASP A 232 -21.14 12.70 12.70
C ASP A 232 -19.81 13.07 13.38
N GLY A 233 -18.96 13.89 12.76
CA GLY A 233 -17.67 14.34 13.30
C GLY A 233 -16.61 13.21 13.36
N LEU A 234 -16.72 12.18 12.52
CA LEU A 234 -15.86 11.00 12.50
C LEU A 234 -14.64 11.15 11.56
N LEU A 235 -14.49 12.28 10.90
CA LEU A 235 -13.27 12.55 10.11
C LEU A 235 -12.09 12.83 11.06
N LEU A 236 -10.96 12.22 10.77
CA LEU A 236 -9.73 12.50 11.51
C LEU A 236 -9.30 13.95 11.30
N ASP A 237 -9.17 14.68 12.39
CA ASP A 237 -8.47 15.95 12.43
C ASP A 237 -7.01 15.72 12.81
N GLY A 238 -6.12 15.78 11.81
CA GLY A 238 -4.69 15.53 12.00
C GLY A 238 -4.04 16.48 13.00
N ALA A 239 -4.46 17.75 13.07
CA ALA A 239 -3.91 18.72 14.00
C ALA A 239 -4.31 18.41 15.46
N ARG A 240 -5.54 17.95 15.67
CA ARG A 240 -5.99 17.48 17.00
C ARG A 240 -5.25 16.22 17.43
N LEU A 241 -5.07 15.26 16.51
CA LEU A 241 -4.30 14.04 16.78
C LEU A 241 -2.86 14.38 17.16
N GLU A 242 -2.19 15.23 16.38
CA GLU A 242 -0.82 15.67 16.67
C GLU A 242 -0.72 16.33 18.04
N THR A 243 -1.65 17.25 18.36
CA THR A 243 -1.71 17.90 19.67
C THR A 243 -1.88 16.89 20.79
N ALA A 244 -2.77 15.89 20.64
CA ALA A 244 -2.99 14.84 21.63
C ALA A 244 -1.74 13.97 21.83
N VAL A 245 -1.07 13.57 20.74
CA VAL A 245 0.17 12.79 20.78
C VAL A 245 1.27 13.58 21.49
N LEU A 246 1.47 14.85 21.13
CA LEU A 246 2.46 15.73 21.77
C LEU A 246 2.18 15.93 23.25
N ALA A 247 0.91 16.09 23.63
CA ALA A 247 0.53 16.21 25.04
C ALA A 247 0.85 14.91 25.82
N LEU A 248 0.52 13.74 25.25
CA LEU A 248 0.85 12.46 25.87
C LEU A 248 2.36 12.25 26.01
N LEU A 249 3.13 12.57 24.97
CA LEU A 249 4.59 12.45 25.01
C LEU A 249 5.23 13.35 26.07
N ARG A 250 4.69 14.56 26.27
CA ARG A 250 5.18 15.48 27.33
C ARG A 250 4.87 15.00 28.76
N LEU A 251 3.85 14.17 28.92
CA LEU A 251 3.48 13.59 30.23
C LEU A 251 4.24 12.29 30.54
N GLN A 252 4.92 11.72 29.55
CA GLN A 252 5.68 10.47 29.74
C GLN A 252 7.11 10.77 30.20
N ASP A 253 7.66 9.87 31.01
CA ASP A 253 9.08 9.90 31.34
C ASP A 253 9.92 9.58 30.07
N PRO A 254 10.87 10.44 29.66
CA PRO A 254 11.75 10.16 28.53
C PRO A 254 12.48 8.81 28.62
N ALA A 255 12.76 8.32 29.84
CA ALA A 255 13.39 7.02 30.05
C ALA A 255 12.58 5.85 29.49
N ASN A 256 11.24 5.98 29.42
CA ASN A 256 10.36 4.95 28.84
C ASN A 256 10.58 4.75 27.34
N PHE A 257 11.09 5.75 26.64
CA PHE A 257 11.33 5.73 25.19
C PHE A 257 12.78 5.44 24.80
N ALA A 258 13.72 5.59 25.74
CA ALA A 258 15.17 5.49 25.44
C ALA A 258 15.56 4.13 24.85
N GLN A 259 14.95 3.04 25.32
CA GLN A 259 15.21 1.68 24.82
C GLN A 259 14.58 1.41 23.44
N GLU A 260 13.42 2.01 23.15
CA GLU A 260 12.70 1.81 21.91
C GLU A 260 13.31 2.62 20.74
N ILE A 261 13.75 3.86 21.02
CA ILE A 261 14.44 4.73 20.02
C ILE A 261 15.74 4.06 19.55
N GLY A 262 16.49 3.45 20.45
CA GLY A 262 17.74 2.73 20.11
C GLY A 262 17.49 1.53 19.19
N ARG A 263 16.37 0.84 19.32
CA ARG A 263 16.01 -0.32 18.46
C ARG A 263 15.54 0.09 17.09
N ALA A 264 14.78 1.18 16.95
CA ALA A 264 14.34 1.69 15.65
C ALA A 264 15.53 2.13 14.79
N SER A 265 16.47 2.89 15.34
CA SER A 265 17.65 3.38 14.62
C SER A 265 18.62 2.28 14.18
N CYS A 266 18.63 1.12 14.84
CA CYS A 266 19.47 -0.02 14.45
C CYS A 266 18.90 -0.85 13.32
N ARG A 267 17.57 -0.84 13.09
CA ARG A 267 16.91 -1.59 12.01
C ARG A 267 16.97 -0.89 10.65
N GLU A 268 17.13 0.42 10.62
CA GLU A 268 17.27 1.20 9.37
C GLU A 268 18.70 1.23 8.81
N ARG A 269 19.68 0.64 9.50
CA ARG A 269 21.11 0.64 9.09
C ARG A 269 21.62 -0.68 8.53
N VAL A 270 20.72 -1.61 8.20
CA VAL A 270 21.11 -2.89 7.58
C VAL A 270 20.56 -3.00 6.18
#